data_49cea878dc5e718afbdd79eb5a30607d
#
_entry.id   49cea878dc5e718afbdd79eb5a30607d
#
_cell.length_a   1.000
_cell.length_b   1.000
_cell.length_c   1.000
_cell.angle_alpha   90.00
_cell.angle_beta   90.00
_cell.angle_gamma   90.00
#
_symmetry.space_group_name_H-M   'P 1'
#
loop_
_entity.id
_entity.type
_entity.pdbx_description
1 polymer ?
#
loop_
_entity_poly.entity_id
_entity_poly.type
_entity_poly.pdbx_seq_one_letter_code
_entity_poly.pdbx_strand_id
1 'polypeptide(L)'
;MQYLKKIRCAIWIEMVLFASLGILWGVQIVRGGISLRAGQAVEVEVFAEKKFIKWVDFNISYEALCEAYKWDVESWKEAAENKACVHVDWIELLAYVGARHGGEFPSKTASEIAKTAEKLMRKETTMAELTKDMEYYAYYLEAYRAVLGGYVGEYEIQKAAEDGTVSWQKCYGLKAFSPVAKGFEYSDYDDFGASRSYGYARPHLGHDMMGQTGTPNCIKNYR
;
A
#
# COMPACT_ATOMS: atom_id res chain seq x y z
N MET A 1 55.72 48.49 -13.56
CA MET A 1 55.02 48.25 -12.27
C MET A 1 53.49 48.52 -12.32
N GLN A 2 53.02 49.50 -13.05
CA GLN A 2 51.57 49.85 -13.14
C GLN A 2 50.75 48.78 -13.89
N TYR A 3 51.29 48.04 -14.86
CA TYR A 3 50.56 47.04 -15.64
C TYR A 3 50.22 45.80 -14.82
N LEU A 4 51.10 45.34 -13.97
CA LEU A 4 50.90 44.22 -13.04
C LEU A 4 49.82 44.53 -11.98
N LYS A 5 49.73 45.79 -11.54
CA LYS A 5 48.64 46.18 -10.60
C LYS A 5 47.27 46.12 -11.29
N LYS A 6 47.14 46.56 -12.54
CA LYS A 6 45.88 46.48 -13.30
C LYS A 6 45.43 45.06 -13.56
N ILE A 7 46.34 44.14 -13.90
CA ILE A 7 46.05 42.75 -14.10
C ILE A 7 45.57 42.09 -12.79
N ARG A 8 46.23 42.39 -11.67
CA ARG A 8 45.81 41.85 -10.35
C ARG A 8 44.42 42.37 -9.94
N CYS A 9 44.11 43.67 -10.21
CA CYS A 9 42.78 44.21 -9.97
C CYS A 9 41.70 43.55 -10.85
N ALA A 10 41.99 43.29 -12.13
CA ALA A 10 41.04 42.63 -13.03
C ALA A 10 40.74 41.19 -12.57
N ILE A 11 41.75 40.43 -12.18
CA ILE A 11 41.59 39.05 -11.66
C ILE A 11 40.78 39.07 -10.34
N TRP A 12 41.00 40.05 -9.47
CA TRP A 12 40.21 40.18 -8.23
C TRP A 12 38.73 40.49 -8.51
N ILE A 13 38.45 41.37 -9.49
CA ILE A 13 37.09 41.70 -9.90
C ILE A 13 36.37 40.46 -10.48
N GLU A 14 37.06 39.69 -11.34
CA GLU A 14 36.49 38.45 -11.87
C GLU A 14 36.20 37.40 -10.77
N MET A 15 37.13 37.22 -9.83
CA MET A 15 36.91 36.29 -8.71
C MET A 15 35.72 36.70 -7.83
N VAL A 16 35.54 37.97 -7.57
CA VAL A 16 34.38 38.49 -6.81
C VAL A 16 33.07 38.30 -7.59
N LEU A 17 33.09 38.53 -8.92
CA LEU A 17 31.93 38.28 -9.77
C LEU A 17 31.54 36.80 -9.83
N PHE A 18 32.50 35.88 -9.96
CA PHE A 18 32.23 34.43 -9.92
C PHE A 18 31.73 33.96 -8.55
N ALA A 19 32.28 34.50 -7.46
CA ALA A 19 31.80 34.21 -6.11
C ALA A 19 30.37 34.70 -5.89
N SER A 20 30.03 35.92 -6.37
CA SER A 20 28.66 36.45 -6.25
C SER A 20 27.64 35.70 -7.11
N LEU A 21 28.00 35.28 -8.33
CA LEU A 21 27.19 34.43 -9.18
C LEU A 21 27.00 33.06 -8.57
N GLY A 22 28.01 32.46 -7.96
CA GLY A 22 27.94 31.20 -7.25
C GLY A 22 27.00 31.25 -6.04
N ILE A 23 27.04 32.36 -5.28
CA ILE A 23 26.13 32.58 -4.15
C ILE A 23 24.69 32.80 -4.65
N LEU A 24 24.47 33.56 -5.71
CA LEU A 24 23.14 33.73 -6.31
C LEU A 24 22.57 32.42 -6.86
N TRP A 25 23.40 31.61 -7.49
CA TRP A 25 22.99 30.28 -7.97
C TRP A 25 22.71 29.31 -6.81
N GLY A 26 23.54 29.33 -5.79
CA GLY A 26 23.33 28.56 -4.56
C GLY A 26 22.03 28.96 -3.85
N VAL A 27 21.72 30.25 -3.77
CA VAL A 27 20.46 30.75 -3.19
C VAL A 27 19.26 30.36 -4.06
N GLN A 28 19.38 30.36 -5.38
CA GLN A 28 18.31 29.90 -6.27
C GLN A 28 18.07 28.38 -6.15
N ILE A 29 19.12 27.58 -6.03
CA ILE A 29 19.01 26.12 -5.81
C ILE A 29 18.36 25.85 -4.45
N VAL A 30 18.74 26.60 -3.41
CA VAL A 30 18.13 26.48 -2.08
C VAL A 30 16.67 26.94 -2.09
N ARG A 31 16.34 28.05 -2.78
CA ARG A 31 14.95 28.52 -2.94
C ARG A 31 14.11 27.58 -3.82
N GLY A 32 14.65 27.06 -4.92
CA GLY A 32 13.99 26.05 -5.74
C GLY A 32 13.79 24.75 -4.98
N GLY A 33 14.77 24.33 -4.18
CA GLY A 33 14.68 23.16 -3.30
C GLY A 33 13.68 23.34 -2.15
N ILE A 34 13.56 24.54 -1.62
CA ILE A 34 12.58 24.87 -0.56
C ILE A 34 11.16 24.95 -1.12
N SER A 35 10.96 25.43 -2.35
CA SER A 35 9.62 25.46 -2.99
C SER A 35 9.10 24.07 -3.35
N LEU A 36 9.97 23.15 -3.78
CA LEU A 36 9.61 21.75 -3.99
C LEU A 36 9.47 20.96 -2.68
N ARG A 37 10.12 21.39 -1.61
CA ARG A 37 10.00 20.76 -0.28
C ARG A 37 8.84 21.29 0.55
N ALA A 38 8.25 22.45 0.26
CA ALA A 38 7.13 22.95 1.05
C ALA A 38 5.88 22.04 0.97
N GLY A 39 5.60 21.43 -0.19
CA GLY A 39 4.57 20.42 -0.31
C GLY A 39 4.97 19.03 0.25
N GLN A 40 6.26 18.68 0.13
CA GLN A 40 6.78 17.42 0.67
C GLN A 40 7.26 17.53 2.13
N ALA A 41 7.64 18.73 2.60
CA ALA A 41 8.04 18.93 3.99
C ALA A 41 6.86 18.85 4.96
N VAL A 42 5.64 19.19 4.52
CA VAL A 42 4.42 18.95 5.32
C VAL A 42 4.13 17.45 5.45
N GLU A 43 4.35 16.65 4.41
CA GLU A 43 4.26 15.19 4.50
C GLU A 43 5.42 14.60 5.32
N VAL A 44 6.65 15.09 5.16
CA VAL A 44 7.82 14.57 5.91
C VAL A 44 7.78 14.98 7.39
N GLU A 45 7.25 16.14 7.76
CA GLU A 45 7.05 16.51 9.18
C GLU A 45 5.94 15.67 9.83
N VAL A 46 4.86 15.36 9.11
CA VAL A 46 3.82 14.44 9.59
C VAL A 46 4.37 13.02 9.74
N PHE A 47 5.33 12.60 8.91
CA PHE A 47 6.02 11.31 9.06
C PHE A 47 7.10 11.32 10.16
N ALA A 48 7.72 12.46 10.47
CA ALA A 48 8.75 12.56 11.51
C ALA A 48 8.18 12.50 12.94
N GLU A 49 6.90 12.86 13.15
CA GLU A 49 6.21 12.69 14.44
C GLU A 49 5.60 11.31 14.64
N LYS A 50 5.44 10.50 13.57
CA LYS A 50 4.99 9.13 13.68
C LYS A 50 6.10 8.26 14.28
N LYS A 51 5.91 7.81 15.51
CA LYS A 51 6.75 6.76 16.10
C LYS A 51 6.80 5.59 15.14
N PHE A 52 8.00 5.24 14.67
CA PHE A 52 8.19 4.07 13.83
C PHE A 52 7.62 2.84 14.54
N ILE A 53 6.70 2.16 13.87
CA ILE A 53 6.25 0.84 14.26
C ILE A 53 7.46 -0.08 14.15
N LYS A 54 7.94 -0.57 15.28
CA LYS A 54 9.12 -1.44 15.27
C LYS A 54 8.82 -2.81 14.69
N TRP A 55 7.62 -3.32 14.95
CA TRP A 55 7.20 -4.65 14.53
C TRP A 55 5.68 -4.82 14.73
N VAL A 56 4.98 -5.33 13.72
CA VAL A 56 3.62 -5.85 13.85
C VAL A 56 3.61 -7.21 13.20
N ASP A 57 3.30 -8.24 13.97
CA ASP A 57 3.05 -9.56 13.44
C ASP A 57 1.77 -9.56 12.61
N PHE A 58 1.84 -10.12 11.41
CA PHE A 58 0.68 -10.27 10.55
C PHE A 58 0.01 -11.63 10.84
N ASN A 59 -0.72 -11.70 11.96
CA ASN A 59 -1.36 -12.93 12.47
C ASN A 59 -2.85 -13.00 12.15
N ILE A 60 -3.27 -12.38 11.04
CA ILE A 60 -4.68 -12.40 10.64
C ILE A 60 -5.06 -13.82 10.24
N SER A 61 -6.08 -14.40 10.89
CA SER A 61 -6.56 -15.71 10.52
C SER A 61 -7.25 -15.71 9.16
N TYR A 62 -7.21 -16.84 8.46
CA TYR A 62 -7.85 -16.99 7.16
C TYR A 62 -9.34 -16.66 7.20
N GLU A 63 -10.04 -17.09 8.24
CA GLU A 63 -11.48 -16.84 8.43
C GLU A 63 -11.78 -15.36 8.61
N ALA A 64 -10.95 -14.65 9.39
CA ALA A 64 -11.09 -13.20 9.57
C ALA A 64 -10.84 -12.43 8.27
N LEU A 65 -9.81 -12.85 7.52
CA LEU A 65 -9.49 -12.25 6.22
C LEU A 65 -10.62 -12.43 5.20
N CYS A 66 -11.15 -13.65 5.10
CA CYS A 66 -12.25 -13.98 4.19
C CYS A 66 -13.54 -13.23 4.57
N GLU A 67 -13.85 -13.16 5.86
CA GLU A 67 -15.08 -12.47 6.31
C GLU A 67 -14.98 -10.97 6.09
N ALA A 68 -13.84 -10.34 6.37
CA ALA A 68 -13.64 -8.92 6.10
C ALA A 68 -13.73 -8.61 4.60
N TYR A 69 -13.08 -9.40 3.76
CA TYR A 69 -13.15 -9.28 2.30
C TYR A 69 -14.58 -9.44 1.76
N LYS A 70 -15.33 -10.42 2.25
CA LYS A 70 -16.72 -10.63 1.89
C LYS A 70 -17.56 -9.40 2.16
N TRP A 71 -17.45 -8.80 3.35
CA TRP A 71 -18.19 -7.60 3.72
C TRP A 71 -17.79 -6.37 2.91
N ASP A 72 -16.51 -6.23 2.56
CA ASP A 72 -16.05 -5.17 1.65
C ASP A 72 -16.79 -5.26 0.30
N VAL A 73 -16.76 -6.43 -0.34
CA VAL A 73 -17.37 -6.63 -1.67
C VAL A 73 -18.90 -6.54 -1.61
N GLU A 74 -19.54 -7.11 -0.58
CA GLU A 74 -21.00 -7.06 -0.42
C GLU A 74 -21.48 -5.65 -0.15
N SER A 75 -20.83 -4.93 0.77
CA SER A 75 -21.19 -3.54 1.10
C SER A 75 -20.95 -2.58 -0.07
N TRP A 76 -19.92 -2.81 -0.89
CA TRP A 76 -19.70 -2.01 -2.10
C TRP A 76 -20.86 -2.16 -3.10
N LYS A 77 -21.32 -3.39 -3.32
CA LYS A 77 -22.48 -3.67 -4.19
C LYS A 77 -23.76 -3.04 -3.62
N GLU A 78 -24.01 -3.27 -2.34
CA GLU A 78 -25.21 -2.75 -1.66
C GLU A 78 -25.23 -1.22 -1.66
N ALA A 79 -24.10 -0.56 -1.40
CA ALA A 79 -24.00 0.91 -1.43
C ALA A 79 -24.21 1.51 -2.82
N ALA A 80 -23.92 0.76 -3.90
CA ALA A 80 -24.19 1.18 -5.26
C ALA A 80 -25.70 1.17 -5.58
N GLU A 81 -26.44 0.24 -5.01
CA GLU A 81 -27.88 0.06 -5.25
C GLU A 81 -28.74 0.82 -4.21
N ASN A 82 -28.28 0.89 -2.98
CA ASN A 82 -29.03 1.45 -1.84
C ASN A 82 -28.24 2.57 -1.15
N LYS A 83 -28.70 3.81 -1.32
CA LYS A 83 -28.11 5.01 -0.69
C LYS A 83 -28.15 5.02 0.85
N ALA A 84 -28.98 4.17 1.47
CA ALA A 84 -29.01 4.02 2.92
C ALA A 84 -27.78 3.28 3.45
N CYS A 85 -27.13 2.46 2.62
CA CYS A 85 -25.94 1.71 2.95
C CYS A 85 -24.66 2.46 2.59
N VAL A 86 -23.55 2.11 3.22
CA VAL A 86 -22.21 2.60 2.89
C VAL A 86 -21.25 1.43 2.67
N HIS A 87 -20.25 1.66 1.84
CA HIS A 87 -19.15 0.73 1.68
C HIS A 87 -18.31 0.65 2.96
N VAL A 88 -17.88 -0.55 3.29
CA VAL A 88 -17.08 -0.85 4.49
C VAL A 88 -15.73 -1.42 4.04
N ASP A 89 -14.65 -0.69 4.35
CA ASP A 89 -13.28 -1.10 3.99
C ASP A 89 -12.82 -2.29 4.85
N TRP A 90 -12.41 -3.37 4.20
CA TRP A 90 -11.96 -4.59 4.86
C TRP A 90 -10.70 -4.40 5.70
N ILE A 91 -9.80 -3.50 5.29
CA ILE A 91 -8.57 -3.22 6.05
C ILE A 91 -8.91 -2.47 7.34
N GLU A 92 -9.89 -1.56 7.30
CA GLU A 92 -10.37 -0.87 8.50
C GLU A 92 -11.02 -1.82 9.50
N LEU A 93 -11.81 -2.80 9.01
CA LEU A 93 -12.39 -3.86 9.86
C LEU A 93 -11.30 -4.70 10.52
N LEU A 94 -10.31 -5.16 9.75
CA LEU A 94 -9.18 -5.94 10.25
C LEU A 94 -8.35 -5.15 11.27
N ALA A 95 -8.08 -3.89 10.99
CA ALA A 95 -7.33 -3.01 11.89
C ALA A 95 -8.08 -2.76 13.21
N TYR A 96 -9.40 -2.59 13.14
CA TYR A 96 -10.25 -2.43 14.33
C TYR A 96 -10.17 -3.68 15.23
N VAL A 97 -10.35 -4.86 14.65
CA VAL A 97 -10.29 -6.12 15.41
C VAL A 97 -8.86 -6.39 15.89
N GLY A 98 -7.84 -6.16 15.05
CA GLY A 98 -6.44 -6.28 15.44
C GLY A 98 -6.08 -5.38 16.62
N ALA A 99 -6.52 -4.12 16.60
CA ALA A 99 -6.29 -3.20 17.71
C ALA A 99 -7.01 -3.62 19.02
N ARG A 100 -8.19 -4.23 18.91
CA ARG A 100 -8.92 -4.74 20.08
C ARG A 100 -8.28 -5.95 20.73
N HIS A 101 -7.64 -6.79 19.94
CA HIS A 101 -7.09 -8.07 20.38
C HIS A 101 -5.55 -8.08 20.42
N GLY A 102 -4.89 -6.91 20.33
CA GLY A 102 -3.44 -6.81 20.37
C GLY A 102 -2.72 -7.48 19.20
N GLY A 103 -3.39 -7.55 18.03
CA GLY A 103 -2.87 -8.20 16.81
C GLY A 103 -3.22 -9.68 16.67
N GLU A 104 -3.89 -10.27 17.67
CA GLU A 104 -4.31 -11.66 17.62
C GLU A 104 -5.70 -11.82 17.01
N PHE A 105 -5.94 -12.92 16.30
CA PHE A 105 -7.21 -13.21 15.65
C PHE A 105 -7.78 -14.56 16.09
N PRO A 106 -8.33 -14.61 17.32
CA PRO A 106 -8.99 -15.83 17.80
C PRO A 106 -10.23 -16.20 16.96
N SER A 107 -10.68 -17.45 17.03
CA SER A 107 -11.76 -17.98 16.19
C SER A 107 -13.07 -17.20 16.19
N LYS A 108 -13.31 -16.35 17.19
CA LYS A 108 -14.50 -15.50 17.30
C LYS A 108 -14.41 -14.20 16.48
N THR A 109 -13.23 -13.83 15.97
CA THR A 109 -13.00 -12.57 15.28
C THR A 109 -13.79 -12.44 13.99
N ALA A 110 -13.97 -13.52 13.22
CA ALA A 110 -14.81 -13.49 12.03
C ALA A 110 -16.27 -13.06 12.33
N SER A 111 -16.86 -13.60 13.41
CA SER A 111 -18.20 -13.19 13.86
C SER A 111 -18.24 -11.75 14.36
N GLU A 112 -17.18 -11.25 14.97
CA GLU A 112 -17.06 -9.85 15.41
C GLU A 112 -16.96 -8.92 14.20
N ILE A 113 -16.16 -9.28 13.20
CA ILE A 113 -16.04 -8.56 11.91
C ILE A 113 -17.43 -8.45 11.27
N ALA A 114 -18.16 -9.56 11.13
CA ALA A 114 -19.50 -9.56 10.54
C ALA A 114 -20.46 -8.60 11.23
N LYS A 115 -20.55 -8.65 12.57
CA LYS A 115 -21.42 -7.76 13.35
C LYS A 115 -21.04 -6.30 13.24
N THR A 116 -19.73 -6.02 13.21
CA THR A 116 -19.22 -4.65 13.09
C THR A 116 -19.50 -4.09 11.69
N ALA A 117 -19.23 -4.88 10.66
CA ALA A 117 -19.47 -4.52 9.28
C ALA A 117 -20.94 -4.25 8.99
N GLU A 118 -21.87 -5.06 9.52
CA GLU A 118 -23.31 -4.87 9.39
C GLU A 118 -23.75 -3.52 9.97
N LYS A 119 -23.28 -3.15 11.16
CA LYS A 119 -23.60 -1.87 11.81
C LYS A 119 -23.04 -0.68 11.02
N LEU A 120 -21.80 -0.80 10.54
CA LEU A 120 -21.16 0.24 9.71
C LEU A 120 -21.92 0.44 8.40
N MET A 121 -22.21 -0.66 7.69
CA MET A 121 -22.93 -0.63 6.42
C MET A 121 -24.30 0.04 6.56
N ARG A 122 -25.02 -0.22 7.65
CA ARG A 122 -26.34 0.39 7.97
C ARG A 122 -26.26 1.78 8.58
N LYS A 123 -25.07 2.36 8.75
CA LYS A 123 -24.85 3.66 9.39
C LYS A 123 -25.34 3.74 10.84
N GLU A 124 -25.41 2.61 11.53
CA GLU A 124 -25.75 2.58 12.97
C GLU A 124 -24.60 3.12 13.83
N THR A 125 -23.37 3.07 13.30
CA THR A 125 -22.16 3.64 13.88
C THR A 125 -21.16 3.98 12.78
N THR A 126 -20.06 4.65 13.13
CA THR A 126 -18.97 4.95 12.21
C THR A 126 -17.66 4.35 12.73
N MET A 127 -16.70 4.09 11.82
CA MET A 127 -15.37 3.63 12.23
C MET A 127 -14.71 4.63 13.19
N ALA A 128 -14.89 5.94 12.95
CA ALA A 128 -14.37 6.98 13.83
C ALA A 128 -14.94 6.92 15.26
N GLU A 129 -16.24 6.61 15.42
CA GLU A 129 -16.85 6.42 16.74
C GLU A 129 -16.33 5.17 17.44
N LEU A 130 -16.18 4.06 16.70
CA LEU A 130 -15.71 2.80 17.27
C LEU A 130 -14.23 2.87 17.71
N THR A 131 -13.44 3.71 17.07
CA THR A 131 -11.98 3.77 17.26
C THR A 131 -11.49 4.98 18.03
N LYS A 132 -12.39 5.92 18.43
CA LYS A 132 -12.03 7.20 19.09
C LYS A 132 -11.15 7.05 20.31
N ASP A 133 -11.37 5.99 21.10
CA ASP A 133 -10.65 5.71 22.35
C ASP A 133 -9.59 4.59 22.19
N MET A 134 -9.27 4.21 20.94
CA MET A 134 -8.34 3.12 20.65
C MET A 134 -6.95 3.67 20.29
N GLU A 135 -6.01 3.58 21.23
CA GLU A 135 -4.64 4.10 21.09
C GLU A 135 -3.90 3.49 19.88
N TYR A 136 -4.12 2.20 19.59
CA TYR A 136 -3.35 1.47 18.58
C TYR A 136 -4.07 1.26 17.24
N TYR A 137 -5.30 1.76 17.08
CA TYR A 137 -6.02 1.57 15.82
C TYR A 137 -5.28 2.13 14.60
N ALA A 138 -4.82 3.37 14.67
CA ALA A 138 -4.09 4.00 13.58
C ALA A 138 -2.81 3.23 13.21
N TYR A 139 -2.17 2.64 14.21
CA TYR A 139 -0.99 1.81 14.08
C TYR A 139 -1.26 0.54 13.27
N TYR A 140 -2.31 -0.24 13.64
CA TYR A 140 -2.71 -1.44 12.91
C TYR A 140 -3.21 -1.11 11.51
N LEU A 141 -3.97 -0.01 11.36
CA LEU A 141 -4.47 0.44 10.07
C LEU A 141 -3.34 0.73 9.08
N GLU A 142 -2.30 1.43 9.52
CA GLU A 142 -1.14 1.75 8.67
C GLU A 142 -0.36 0.49 8.30
N ALA A 143 -0.13 -0.41 9.26
CA ALA A 143 0.56 -1.67 9.03
C ALA A 143 -0.21 -2.58 8.06
N TYR A 144 -1.52 -2.73 8.24
CA TYR A 144 -2.33 -3.58 7.38
C TYR A 144 -2.53 -2.96 6.00
N ARG A 145 -2.65 -1.64 5.88
CA ARG A 145 -2.65 -0.96 4.58
C ARG A 145 -1.35 -1.15 3.81
N ALA A 146 -0.22 -1.19 4.49
CA ALA A 146 1.07 -1.47 3.86
C ALA A 146 1.16 -2.88 3.26
N VAL A 147 0.50 -3.87 3.88
CA VAL A 147 0.51 -5.27 3.43
C VAL A 147 -0.64 -5.57 2.45
N LEU A 148 -1.85 -5.11 2.77
CA LEU A 148 -3.07 -5.50 2.07
C LEU A 148 -3.56 -4.45 1.06
N GLY A 149 -3.00 -3.24 1.09
CA GLY A 149 -3.43 -2.14 0.25
C GLY A 149 -3.30 -2.45 -1.24
N GLY A 150 -4.36 -2.14 -2.00
CA GLY A 150 -4.40 -2.35 -3.44
C GLY A 150 -4.83 -3.74 -3.90
N TYR A 151 -4.98 -4.73 -3.01
CA TYR A 151 -5.46 -6.06 -3.41
C TYR A 151 -6.96 -6.10 -3.70
N VAL A 152 -7.75 -5.25 -3.08
CA VAL A 152 -9.19 -5.15 -3.33
C VAL A 152 -9.51 -3.78 -3.94
N GLY A 153 -10.43 -3.74 -4.90
CA GLY A 153 -10.86 -2.51 -5.55
C GLY A 153 -11.48 -2.74 -6.92
N GLU A 154 -11.71 -1.66 -7.64
CA GLU A 154 -12.21 -1.70 -9.01
C GLU A 154 -11.15 -2.20 -10.00
N TYR A 155 -11.56 -3.00 -10.95
CA TYR A 155 -10.76 -3.47 -12.08
C TYR A 155 -11.65 -3.74 -13.28
N GLU A 156 -11.04 -3.83 -14.47
CA GLU A 156 -11.74 -4.12 -15.70
C GLU A 156 -11.28 -5.47 -16.29
N ILE A 157 -12.24 -6.27 -16.71
CA ILE A 157 -11.99 -7.53 -17.41
C ILE A 157 -12.59 -7.49 -18.82
N GLN A 158 -11.93 -8.14 -19.76
CA GLN A 158 -12.50 -8.41 -21.06
C GLN A 158 -13.48 -9.59 -20.95
N LYS A 159 -14.70 -9.37 -21.38
CA LYS A 159 -15.72 -10.41 -21.49
C LYS A 159 -16.11 -10.59 -22.95
N ALA A 160 -15.94 -11.81 -23.44
CA ALA A 160 -16.43 -12.18 -24.76
C ALA A 160 -17.91 -12.55 -24.65
N ALA A 161 -18.75 -11.96 -25.50
CA ALA A 161 -20.13 -12.36 -25.67
C ALA A 161 -20.23 -13.60 -26.58
N GLU A 162 -21.39 -14.25 -26.62
CA GLU A 162 -21.63 -15.45 -27.46
C GLU A 162 -21.45 -15.18 -28.95
N ASP A 163 -21.65 -13.95 -29.39
CA ASP A 163 -21.45 -13.50 -30.77
C ASP A 163 -19.98 -13.20 -31.12
N GLY A 164 -19.05 -13.41 -30.19
CA GLY A 164 -17.61 -13.14 -30.35
C GLY A 164 -17.22 -11.67 -30.17
N THR A 165 -18.14 -10.77 -29.82
CA THR A 165 -17.80 -9.39 -29.47
C THR A 165 -17.12 -9.35 -28.10
N VAL A 166 -16.10 -8.49 -27.95
CA VAL A 166 -15.36 -8.31 -26.70
C VAL A 166 -15.72 -6.96 -26.12
N SER A 167 -16.24 -6.98 -24.90
CA SER A 167 -16.52 -5.77 -24.13
C SER A 167 -15.72 -5.72 -22.82
N TRP A 168 -15.42 -4.51 -22.34
CA TRP A 168 -14.82 -4.31 -21.04
C TRP A 168 -15.90 -4.23 -19.98
N GLN A 169 -15.77 -5.04 -18.93
CA GLN A 169 -16.68 -5.03 -17.79
C GLN A 169 -15.94 -4.56 -16.56
N LYS A 170 -16.47 -3.53 -15.89
CA LYS A 170 -16.01 -3.12 -14.56
C LYS A 170 -16.46 -4.12 -13.52
N CYS A 171 -15.53 -4.50 -12.67
CA CYS A 171 -15.72 -5.42 -11.56
C CYS A 171 -15.15 -4.78 -10.28
N TYR A 172 -15.63 -5.23 -9.14
CA TYR A 172 -15.07 -4.90 -7.85
C TYR A 172 -14.76 -6.19 -7.09
N GLY A 173 -13.60 -6.24 -6.43
CA GLY A 173 -13.17 -7.39 -5.66
C GLY A 173 -11.65 -7.55 -5.67
N LEU A 174 -11.20 -8.80 -5.46
CA LEU A 174 -9.78 -9.13 -5.42
C LEU A 174 -9.13 -8.94 -6.79
N LYS A 175 -8.10 -8.09 -6.84
CA LYS A 175 -7.30 -7.78 -8.03
C LYS A 175 -6.09 -8.72 -8.15
N ALA A 176 -6.27 -9.97 -7.80
CA ALA A 176 -5.25 -11.01 -7.90
C ALA A 176 -5.56 -11.97 -9.05
N PHE A 177 -4.51 -12.51 -9.65
CA PHE A 177 -4.61 -13.58 -10.63
C PHE A 177 -3.45 -14.55 -10.44
N SER A 178 -3.68 -15.81 -10.84
CA SER A 178 -2.62 -16.80 -10.79
C SER A 178 -1.46 -16.41 -11.73
N PRO A 179 -0.21 -16.45 -11.28
CA PRO A 179 0.94 -16.26 -12.15
C PRO A 179 1.12 -17.43 -13.14
N VAL A 180 0.56 -18.60 -12.85
CA VAL A 180 0.57 -19.77 -13.74
C VAL A 180 -0.63 -19.72 -14.66
N ALA A 181 -0.40 -19.93 -15.95
CA ALA A 181 -1.47 -19.92 -16.97
C ALA A 181 -2.53 -21.00 -16.68
N LYS A 182 -3.80 -20.66 -16.95
CA LYS A 182 -4.92 -21.58 -16.75
C LYS A 182 -4.74 -22.85 -17.58
N GLY A 183 -4.94 -24.01 -16.96
CA GLY A 183 -4.83 -25.33 -17.60
C GLY A 183 -3.45 -25.97 -17.45
N PHE A 184 -2.51 -25.34 -16.79
CA PHE A 184 -1.23 -25.91 -16.43
C PHE A 184 -1.23 -26.29 -14.96
N GLU A 185 -0.77 -27.50 -14.67
CA GLU A 185 -0.66 -28.02 -13.30
C GLU A 185 0.60 -27.46 -12.63
N TYR A 186 0.50 -27.18 -11.34
CA TYR A 186 1.61 -26.81 -10.48
C TYR A 186 1.36 -27.33 -9.06
N SER A 187 2.43 -27.44 -8.29
CA SER A 187 2.39 -27.77 -6.87
C SER A 187 2.76 -26.55 -6.05
N ASP A 188 1.97 -26.27 -5.03
CA ASP A 188 2.25 -25.22 -4.05
C ASP A 188 3.08 -25.78 -2.89
N TYR A 189 4.09 -25.02 -2.46
CA TYR A 189 4.87 -25.33 -1.28
C TYR A 189 4.75 -24.15 -0.31
N ASP A 190 4.16 -24.44 0.85
CA ASP A 190 4.08 -23.48 1.97
C ASP A 190 5.40 -23.48 2.74
N ASP A 191 6.39 -22.81 2.17
CA ASP A 191 7.75 -22.77 2.67
C ASP A 191 8.23 -21.35 2.98
N PHE A 192 7.30 -20.38 3.11
CA PHE A 192 7.65 -19.04 3.54
C PHE A 192 8.31 -19.06 4.93
N GLY A 193 9.47 -18.42 5.05
CA GLY A 193 10.25 -18.40 6.29
C GLY A 193 11.12 -19.64 6.51
N ALA A 194 11.00 -20.70 5.71
CA ALA A 194 11.85 -21.88 5.81
C ALA A 194 13.33 -21.52 5.66
N SER A 195 14.18 -22.14 6.50
CA SER A 195 15.62 -21.89 6.43
C SER A 195 16.22 -22.49 5.18
N ARG A 196 16.91 -21.67 4.40
CA ARG A 196 17.67 -22.09 3.21
C ARG A 196 19.15 -21.72 3.35
N SER A 197 20.03 -22.60 2.84
CA SER A 197 21.48 -22.38 2.84
C SER A 197 22.04 -22.32 1.44
N TYR A 198 22.65 -21.17 1.09
CA TYR A 198 23.38 -20.94 -0.16
C TYR A 198 24.78 -20.38 0.17
N GLY A 199 25.51 -21.07 1.07
CA GLY A 199 26.75 -20.55 1.63
C GLY A 199 26.56 -19.66 2.87
N TYR A 200 25.35 -19.15 3.12
CA TYR A 200 24.90 -18.49 4.36
C TYR A 200 23.44 -18.83 4.62
N ALA A 201 23.06 -18.87 5.90
CA ALA A 201 21.67 -19.13 6.29
C ALA A 201 20.80 -17.90 6.02
N ARG A 202 19.66 -18.10 5.38
CA ARG A 202 18.63 -17.07 5.15
C ARG A 202 17.23 -17.67 5.19
N PRO A 203 16.22 -16.92 5.64
CA PRO A 203 14.84 -17.36 5.48
C PRO A 203 14.41 -17.28 4.02
N HIS A 204 13.54 -18.17 3.59
CA HIS A 204 12.85 -18.08 2.32
C HIS A 204 11.74 -17.02 2.42
N LEU A 205 11.82 -15.97 1.60
CA LEU A 205 10.86 -14.85 1.62
C LEU A 205 9.92 -14.87 0.40
N GLY A 206 9.62 -16.06 -0.10
CA GLY A 206 8.75 -16.26 -1.24
C GLY A 206 7.81 -17.45 -1.04
N HIS A 207 6.97 -17.67 -2.03
CA HIS A 207 6.12 -18.85 -2.16
C HIS A 207 6.54 -19.60 -3.43
N ASP A 208 6.91 -20.87 -3.29
CA ASP A 208 7.36 -21.67 -4.42
C ASP A 208 6.18 -22.38 -5.10
N MET A 209 5.96 -22.05 -6.37
CA MET A 209 4.99 -22.71 -7.24
C MET A 209 5.77 -23.52 -8.29
N MET A 210 5.77 -24.83 -8.16
CA MET A 210 6.56 -25.75 -9.00
C MET A 210 5.71 -26.32 -10.13
N GLY A 211 5.99 -25.88 -11.35
CA GLY A 211 5.36 -26.38 -12.57
C GLY A 211 6.33 -27.18 -13.46
N GLN A 212 5.83 -27.79 -14.52
CA GLN A 212 6.66 -28.43 -15.53
C GLN A 212 7.48 -27.40 -16.30
N THR A 213 8.66 -27.81 -16.80
CA THR A 213 9.48 -26.95 -17.67
C THR A 213 8.68 -26.53 -18.90
N GLY A 214 8.60 -25.21 -19.12
CA GLY A 214 7.82 -24.62 -20.22
C GLY A 214 6.41 -24.18 -19.82
N THR A 215 6.02 -24.33 -18.55
CA THR A 215 4.75 -23.75 -18.04
C THR A 215 4.76 -22.23 -18.23
N PRO A 216 3.77 -21.65 -18.94
CA PRO A 216 3.73 -20.21 -19.18
C PRO A 216 3.40 -19.46 -17.88
N ASN A 217 4.15 -18.40 -17.62
CA ASN A 217 3.82 -17.45 -16.56
C ASN A 217 3.00 -16.30 -17.14
N CYS A 218 1.88 -15.97 -16.50
CA CYS A 218 1.04 -14.84 -16.85
C CYS A 218 1.49 -13.61 -16.09
N ILE A 219 2.08 -12.64 -16.80
CA ILE A 219 2.32 -11.29 -16.26
C ILE A 219 1.29 -10.38 -16.91
N LYS A 220 0.30 -9.93 -16.14
CA LYS A 220 -0.61 -8.87 -16.62
C LYS A 220 -0.07 -7.52 -16.19
N ASN A 221 0.24 -6.67 -17.17
CA ASN A 221 0.43 -5.25 -16.89
C ASN A 221 -0.94 -4.64 -16.61
N TYR A 222 -1.20 -4.23 -15.38
CA TYR A 222 -2.33 -3.37 -15.07
C TYR A 222 -2.07 -2.01 -15.72
N ARG A 223 -3.01 -1.54 -16.53
CA ARG A 223 -3.10 -0.14 -16.97
C ARG A 223 -4.04 0.62 -16.05
#